data_64e425199275384f9421ff233889ec38
#
_entry.id   64e425199275384f9421ff233889ec38
#
_cell.length_a   1.000
_cell.length_b   1.000
_cell.length_c   1.000
_cell.angle_alpha   90.00
_cell.angle_beta   90.00
_cell.angle_gamma   90.00
#
_symmetry.space_group_name_H-M   'P 1'
#
loop_
_entity.id
_entity.type
_entity.pdbx_description
1 polymer ?
#
loop_
_entity_poly.entity_id
_entity_poly.type
_entity_poly.pdbx_seq_one_letter_code
_entity_poly.pdbx_strand_id
1 'polypeptide(L)'
;SDDLEGFVLYKLPEQYADKGYFPEKMQIYTRCLCKQNDVPYALVLAIIEHESGYEFDKVGDGGQSKGYMQIYEKWHTDRMKRLNCTDLMNPYQNVRVGIDFLSYLLKKYGTVQDALAAYNYGEKGAREHLWSNGVYVYSYNSAIMQRTKEIEEVVGK
;
A
#
# COMPACT_ATOMS: atom_id res chain seq x y z
N SER A 1 2.92 0.52 23.96
CA SER A 1 1.48 0.37 23.84
C SER A 1 1.13 -0.97 23.20
N ASP A 2 -0.13 -1.39 23.32
CA ASP A 2 -0.61 -2.64 22.73
C ASP A 2 -0.46 -2.67 21.21
N ASP A 3 -0.46 -1.50 20.57
CA ASP A 3 -0.29 -1.38 19.11
C ASP A 3 1.10 -1.79 18.64
N LEU A 4 2.07 -1.79 19.54
CA LEU A 4 3.45 -2.15 19.22
C LEU A 4 3.85 -3.50 19.81
N GLU A 5 2.93 -4.22 20.45
CA GLU A 5 3.23 -5.54 20.97
C GLU A 5 3.63 -6.46 19.80
N GLY A 6 4.77 -7.11 19.96
CA GLY A 6 5.31 -7.97 18.91
C GLY A 6 5.87 -7.24 17.70
N PHE A 7 6.01 -5.89 17.77
CA PHE A 7 6.58 -5.13 16.67
C PHE A 7 8.01 -5.58 16.36
N VAL A 8 8.25 -5.86 15.10
CA VAL A 8 9.55 -6.25 14.57
C VAL A 8 10.01 -5.20 13.58
N LEU A 9 11.19 -4.65 13.79
CA LEU A 9 11.79 -3.70 12.85
C LEU A 9 12.11 -4.42 11.55
N TYR A 10 11.52 -3.98 10.46
CA TYR A 10 11.69 -4.58 9.14
C TYR A 10 12.97 -4.03 8.49
N LYS A 11 13.89 -4.95 8.16
CA LYS A 11 15.10 -4.59 7.43
C LYS A 11 14.80 -4.70 5.94
N LEU A 12 15.05 -3.63 5.19
CA LEU A 12 14.83 -3.63 3.75
C LEU A 12 15.69 -4.69 3.07
N PRO A 13 15.11 -5.44 2.10
CA PRO A 13 15.91 -6.35 1.26
C PRO A 13 17.04 -5.61 0.57
N GLU A 14 18.15 -6.30 0.36
CA GLU A 14 19.38 -5.72 -0.18
C GLU A 14 19.16 -4.97 -1.50
N GLN A 15 18.31 -5.50 -2.37
CA GLN A 15 17.99 -4.87 -3.66
C GLN A 15 17.33 -3.51 -3.55
N TYR A 16 16.77 -3.17 -2.39
CA TYR A 16 16.11 -1.87 -2.14
C TYR A 16 16.92 -0.98 -1.23
N ALA A 17 17.97 -1.50 -0.58
CA ALA A 17 18.67 -0.79 0.47
C ALA A 17 19.41 0.47 -0.02
N ASP A 18 19.88 0.49 -1.28
CA ASP A 18 20.65 1.61 -1.82
C ASP A 18 19.80 2.88 -2.00
N LYS A 19 18.52 2.73 -2.38
CA LYS A 19 17.63 3.86 -2.68
C LYS A 19 16.44 3.92 -1.74
N GLY A 20 16.10 2.80 -1.14
CA GLY A 20 14.96 2.70 -0.25
C GLY A 20 15.24 3.34 1.11
N TYR A 21 14.22 3.96 1.66
CA TYR A 21 14.28 4.59 2.97
C TYR A 21 12.98 4.33 3.72
N PHE A 22 13.04 3.51 4.75
CA PHE A 22 11.86 3.19 5.54
C PHE A 22 12.25 3.08 7.01
N PRO A 23 12.51 4.25 7.65
CA PRO A 23 13.06 4.30 8.99
C PRO A 23 12.08 3.85 10.06
N GLU A 24 12.59 3.57 11.24
CA GLU A 24 11.81 3.08 12.37
C GLU A 24 10.55 3.90 12.62
N LYS A 25 10.66 5.24 12.62
CA LYS A 25 9.49 6.11 12.83
C LYS A 25 8.39 5.88 11.78
N MET A 26 8.80 5.69 10.53
CA MET A 26 7.88 5.42 9.43
C MET A 26 7.25 4.04 9.58
N GLN A 27 8.03 3.07 10.01
CA GLN A 27 7.53 1.71 10.26
C GLN A 27 6.50 1.68 11.38
N ILE A 28 6.79 2.35 12.49
CA ILE A 28 5.87 2.45 13.63
C ILE A 28 4.57 3.13 13.20
N TYR A 29 4.68 4.26 12.52
CA TYR A 29 3.51 5.00 12.03
C TYR A 29 2.63 4.14 11.13
N THR A 30 3.26 3.47 10.17
CA THR A 30 2.56 2.58 9.22
C THR A 30 1.89 1.41 9.94
N ARG A 31 2.60 0.79 10.89
CA ARG A 31 2.07 -0.32 11.68
C ARG A 31 0.84 0.10 12.48
N CYS A 32 0.91 1.26 13.13
CA CYS A 32 -0.22 1.79 13.90
C CYS A 32 -1.44 2.10 13.02
N LEU A 33 -1.23 2.70 11.86
CA LEU A 33 -2.31 2.96 10.90
C LEU A 33 -2.95 1.66 10.42
N CYS A 34 -2.16 0.65 10.12
CA CYS A 34 -2.66 -0.66 9.71
C CYS A 34 -3.58 -1.25 10.78
N LYS A 35 -3.15 -1.19 12.03
CA LYS A 35 -3.96 -1.70 13.14
C LYS A 35 -5.26 -0.92 13.32
N GLN A 36 -5.20 0.40 13.25
CA GLN A 36 -6.38 1.27 13.37
C GLN A 36 -7.40 1.04 12.25
N ASN A 37 -6.93 0.67 11.08
CA ASN A 37 -7.78 0.51 9.90
C ASN A 37 -8.07 -0.96 9.55
N ASP A 38 -7.63 -1.88 10.38
CA ASP A 38 -7.79 -3.33 10.16
C ASP A 38 -7.22 -3.76 8.79
N VAL A 39 -6.02 -3.32 8.50
CA VAL A 39 -5.29 -3.66 7.27
C VAL A 39 -4.04 -4.45 7.65
N PRO A 40 -3.76 -5.59 6.98
CA PRO A 40 -2.55 -6.36 7.28
C PRO A 40 -1.27 -5.55 7.01
N TYR A 41 -0.40 -5.46 8.01
CA TYR A 41 0.84 -4.69 7.90
C TYR A 41 1.75 -5.24 6.79
N ALA A 42 1.93 -6.57 6.74
CA ALA A 42 2.77 -7.19 5.72
C ALA A 42 2.26 -6.91 4.29
N LEU A 43 0.95 -6.81 4.10
CA LEU A 43 0.36 -6.44 2.81
C LEU A 43 0.77 -5.02 2.40
N VAL A 44 0.72 -4.07 3.33
CA VAL A 44 1.13 -2.69 3.06
C VAL A 44 2.62 -2.64 2.72
N LEU A 45 3.47 -3.36 3.45
CA LEU A 45 4.91 -3.44 3.14
C LEU A 45 5.14 -4.00 1.74
N ALA A 46 4.42 -5.05 1.36
CA ALA A 46 4.53 -5.64 0.03
C ALA A 46 4.09 -4.66 -1.08
N ILE A 47 3.04 -3.90 -0.84
CA ILE A 47 2.57 -2.87 -1.78
C ILE A 47 3.63 -1.78 -1.93
N ILE A 48 4.15 -1.25 -0.83
CA ILE A 48 5.19 -0.21 -0.86
C ILE A 48 6.42 -0.70 -1.63
N GLU A 49 6.85 -1.93 -1.37
CA GLU A 49 7.99 -2.54 -2.06
C GLU A 49 7.74 -2.62 -3.56
N HIS A 50 6.58 -3.11 -3.96
CA HIS A 50 6.24 -3.27 -5.37
C HIS A 50 6.07 -1.92 -6.09
N GLU A 51 5.39 -0.97 -5.45
CA GLU A 51 5.06 0.32 -6.06
C GLU A 51 6.26 1.27 -6.15
N SER A 52 7.06 1.35 -5.12
CA SER A 52 8.12 2.36 -5.02
C SER A 52 9.51 1.83 -4.68
N GLY A 53 9.64 0.55 -4.31
CA GLY A 53 10.92 0.04 -3.78
C GLY A 53 11.35 0.82 -2.53
N TYR A 54 10.41 1.29 -1.73
CA TYR A 54 10.65 2.11 -0.55
C TYR A 54 11.27 3.49 -0.86
N GLU A 55 11.13 3.98 -2.09
CA GLU A 55 11.51 5.34 -2.43
C GLU A 55 10.33 6.29 -2.15
N PHE A 56 10.43 7.07 -1.07
CA PHE A 56 9.31 7.91 -0.60
C PHE A 56 8.96 9.05 -1.58
N ASP A 57 9.91 9.43 -2.43
CA ASP A 57 9.76 10.53 -3.39
C ASP A 57 9.55 10.04 -4.83
N LYS A 58 9.26 8.75 -5.02
CA LYS A 58 9.02 8.23 -6.35
C LYS A 58 7.78 8.86 -6.99
N VAL A 59 7.90 9.20 -8.26
CA VAL A 59 6.81 9.74 -9.08
C VAL A 59 6.69 8.91 -10.35
N GLY A 60 5.47 8.43 -10.61
CA GLY A 60 5.17 7.60 -11.79
C GLY A 60 3.93 8.12 -12.52
N ASP A 61 3.54 7.41 -13.58
CA ASP A 61 2.33 7.69 -14.36
C ASP A 61 2.22 9.16 -14.81
N GLY A 62 3.29 9.68 -15.41
CA GLY A 62 3.32 11.05 -15.91
C GLY A 62 3.17 12.11 -14.82
N GLY A 63 3.61 11.80 -13.61
CA GLY A 63 3.55 12.73 -12.48
C GLY A 63 2.32 12.56 -11.59
N GLN A 64 1.40 11.66 -11.93
CA GLN A 64 0.15 11.49 -11.20
C GLN A 64 0.27 10.55 -10.00
N SER A 65 1.09 9.51 -10.09
CA SER A 65 1.28 8.54 -9.00
C SER A 65 2.46 8.96 -8.16
N LYS A 66 2.25 9.06 -6.84
CA LYS A 66 3.21 9.69 -5.93
C LYS A 66 3.53 8.83 -4.72
N GLY A 67 4.80 8.83 -4.36
CA GLY A 67 5.29 8.38 -3.06
C GLY A 67 5.35 6.89 -2.85
N TYR A 68 5.48 6.50 -1.60
CA TYR A 68 5.61 5.10 -1.18
C TYR A 68 4.57 4.17 -1.80
N MET A 69 3.32 4.58 -1.79
CA MET A 69 2.20 3.73 -2.22
C MET A 69 1.70 4.07 -3.63
N GLN A 70 2.41 4.98 -4.33
CA GLN A 70 2.08 5.40 -5.71
C GLN A 70 0.61 5.77 -5.86
N ILE A 71 0.18 6.70 -5.02
CA ILE A 71 -1.22 7.17 -4.98
C ILE A 71 -1.48 8.07 -6.19
N TYR A 72 -2.47 7.70 -7.00
CA TYR A 72 -2.91 8.47 -8.15
C TYR A 72 -3.81 9.61 -7.67
N GLU A 73 -3.24 10.80 -7.54
CA GLU A 73 -3.86 11.91 -6.80
C GLU A 73 -5.27 12.25 -7.25
N LYS A 74 -5.54 12.25 -8.55
CA LYS A 74 -6.85 12.59 -9.10
C LYS A 74 -8.00 11.71 -8.58
N TRP A 75 -7.70 10.48 -8.21
CA TRP A 75 -8.72 9.54 -7.70
C TRP A 75 -9.04 9.77 -6.23
N HIS A 76 -8.24 10.59 -5.53
CA HIS A 76 -8.27 10.64 -4.06
C HIS A 76 -8.47 12.04 -3.48
N THR A 77 -8.94 13.00 -4.28
CA THR A 77 -9.09 14.38 -3.81
C THR A 77 -10.04 14.48 -2.62
N ASP A 78 -11.17 13.80 -2.67
CA ASP A 78 -12.14 13.80 -1.55
C ASP A 78 -11.58 13.04 -0.33
N ARG A 79 -10.88 11.92 -0.57
CA ARG A 79 -10.23 11.16 0.50
C ARG A 79 -9.17 12.02 1.20
N MET A 80 -8.33 12.70 0.44
CA MET A 80 -7.30 13.58 0.97
C MET A 80 -7.92 14.70 1.82
N LYS A 81 -8.99 15.30 1.33
CA LYS A 81 -9.69 16.36 2.04
C LYS A 81 -10.25 15.86 3.38
N ARG A 82 -10.90 14.70 3.38
CA ARG A 82 -11.45 14.07 4.60
C ARG A 82 -10.35 13.77 5.62
N LEU A 83 -9.19 13.30 5.15
CA LEU A 83 -8.05 12.95 6.00
C LEU A 83 -7.16 14.15 6.34
N ASN A 84 -7.49 15.33 5.84
CA ASN A 84 -6.69 16.54 6.02
C ASN A 84 -5.26 16.34 5.50
N CYS A 85 -5.12 15.69 4.36
CA CYS A 85 -3.86 15.47 3.66
C CYS A 85 -3.80 16.37 2.43
N THR A 86 -2.68 17.06 2.25
CA THR A 86 -2.50 18.05 1.17
C THR A 86 -1.30 17.76 0.28
N ASP A 87 -0.41 16.85 0.70
CA ASP A 87 0.85 16.60 0.02
C ASP A 87 1.18 15.10 0.02
N LEU A 88 0.97 14.45 -1.12
CA LEU A 88 1.29 13.03 -1.29
C LEU A 88 2.79 12.74 -1.38
N MET A 89 3.62 13.77 -1.50
CA MET A 89 5.08 13.60 -1.42
C MET A 89 5.58 13.57 0.03
N ASN A 90 4.72 13.96 0.98
CA ASN A 90 5.00 13.75 2.40
C ASN A 90 4.78 12.27 2.71
N PRO A 91 5.80 11.54 3.17
CA PRO A 91 5.69 10.09 3.35
C PRO A 91 4.61 9.67 4.35
N TYR A 92 4.39 10.43 5.40
CA TYR A 92 3.34 10.13 6.39
C TYR A 92 1.95 10.31 5.79
N GLN A 93 1.73 11.39 5.06
CA GLN A 93 0.45 11.63 4.39
C GLN A 93 0.19 10.59 3.29
N ASN A 94 1.24 10.20 2.58
CA ASN A 94 1.15 9.20 1.53
C ASN A 94 0.60 7.86 2.06
N VAL A 95 1.22 7.31 3.09
CA VAL A 95 0.78 6.03 3.64
C VAL A 95 -0.58 6.14 4.31
N ARG A 96 -0.91 7.30 4.88
CA ARG A 96 -2.23 7.54 5.46
C ARG A 96 -3.33 7.45 4.41
N VAL A 97 -3.16 8.09 3.29
CA VAL A 97 -4.10 8.04 2.16
C VAL A 97 -4.15 6.64 1.57
N GLY A 98 -3.00 6.02 1.35
CA GLY A 98 -2.91 4.68 0.77
C GLY A 98 -3.57 3.62 1.62
N ILE A 99 -3.35 3.65 2.94
CA ILE A 99 -3.95 2.68 3.86
C ILE A 99 -5.46 2.89 3.97
N ASP A 100 -5.93 4.13 3.99
CA ASP A 100 -7.36 4.43 3.98
C ASP A 100 -8.03 3.86 2.72
N PHE A 101 -7.41 4.07 1.57
CA PHE A 101 -7.91 3.53 0.31
C PHE A 101 -7.94 2.00 0.32
N LEU A 102 -6.86 1.38 0.75
CA LEU A 102 -6.76 -0.08 0.82
C LEU A 102 -7.79 -0.66 1.79
N SER A 103 -7.99 -0.02 2.94
CA SER A 103 -9.02 -0.41 3.91
C SER A 103 -10.41 -0.39 3.29
N TYR A 104 -10.73 0.69 2.57
CA TYR A 104 -11.99 0.81 1.84
C TYR A 104 -12.18 -0.33 0.83
N LEU A 105 -11.13 -0.63 0.05
CA LEU A 105 -11.19 -1.68 -0.97
C LEU A 105 -11.35 -3.08 -0.36
N LEU A 106 -10.63 -3.36 0.72
CA LEU A 106 -10.73 -4.64 1.42
C LEU A 106 -12.15 -4.87 1.96
N LYS A 107 -12.76 -3.84 2.51
CA LYS A 107 -14.14 -3.91 3.02
C LYS A 107 -15.15 -4.06 1.89
N LYS A 108 -14.96 -3.34 0.81
CA LYS A 108 -15.89 -3.34 -0.32
C LYS A 108 -15.87 -4.65 -1.11
N TYR A 109 -14.69 -5.18 -1.39
CA TYR A 109 -14.53 -6.34 -2.25
C TYR A 109 -14.32 -7.67 -1.51
N GLY A 110 -13.98 -7.61 -0.23
CA GLY A 110 -13.95 -8.78 0.65
C GLY A 110 -12.72 -9.69 0.53
N THR A 111 -11.89 -9.53 -0.49
CA THR A 111 -10.67 -10.32 -0.67
C THR A 111 -9.49 -9.43 -0.99
N VAL A 112 -8.29 -9.86 -0.57
CA VAL A 112 -7.05 -9.16 -0.92
C VAL A 112 -6.83 -9.16 -2.44
N GLN A 113 -7.14 -10.27 -3.08
CA GLN A 113 -7.01 -10.42 -4.52
C GLN A 113 -7.74 -9.32 -5.29
N ASP A 114 -9.03 -9.13 -4.98
CA ASP A 114 -9.85 -8.15 -5.68
C ASP A 114 -9.54 -6.72 -5.25
N ALA A 115 -9.22 -6.51 -3.98
CA ALA A 115 -8.78 -5.21 -3.49
C ALA A 115 -7.51 -4.74 -4.21
N LEU A 116 -6.54 -5.63 -4.42
CA LEU A 116 -5.30 -5.30 -5.14
C LEU A 116 -5.56 -4.98 -6.60
N ALA A 117 -6.47 -5.70 -7.26
CA ALA A 117 -6.85 -5.38 -8.64
C ALA A 117 -7.43 -3.98 -8.76
N ALA A 118 -8.35 -3.62 -7.85
CA ALA A 118 -8.94 -2.29 -7.80
C ALA A 118 -7.93 -1.21 -7.39
N TYR A 119 -6.98 -1.54 -6.52
CA TYR A 119 -5.89 -0.64 -6.15
C TYR A 119 -5.04 -0.28 -7.38
N ASN A 120 -4.70 -1.27 -8.17
CA ASN A 120 -3.82 -1.11 -9.34
C ASN A 120 -4.52 -0.41 -10.53
N TYR A 121 -5.70 -0.88 -10.90
CA TYR A 121 -6.44 -0.39 -12.07
C TYR A 121 -7.44 0.73 -11.77
N GLY A 122 -7.69 1.03 -10.49
CA GLY A 122 -8.88 1.76 -10.10
C GLY A 122 -10.11 0.84 -10.14
N GLU A 123 -11.17 1.20 -9.43
CA GLU A 123 -12.36 0.35 -9.37
C GLU A 123 -13.01 0.17 -10.74
N LYS A 124 -13.17 1.26 -11.48
CA LYS A 124 -13.72 1.21 -12.84
C LYS A 124 -12.83 0.40 -13.78
N GLY A 125 -11.52 0.64 -13.73
CA GLY A 125 -10.55 -0.09 -14.55
C GLY A 125 -10.55 -1.59 -14.27
N ALA A 126 -10.62 -1.98 -13.01
CA ALA A 126 -10.71 -3.39 -12.64
C ALA A 126 -11.98 -4.04 -13.20
N ARG A 127 -13.13 -3.37 -13.09
CA ARG A 127 -14.39 -3.89 -13.66
C ARG A 127 -14.31 -4.04 -15.17
N GLU A 128 -13.82 -3.02 -15.88
CA GLU A 128 -13.85 -2.96 -17.34
C GLU A 128 -12.75 -3.78 -18.01
N HIS A 129 -11.57 -3.83 -17.41
CA HIS A 129 -10.38 -4.43 -18.05
C HIS A 129 -9.97 -5.78 -17.46
N LEU A 130 -10.40 -6.12 -16.26
CA LEU A 130 -10.07 -7.38 -15.61
C LEU A 130 -11.29 -8.27 -15.44
N TRP A 131 -12.18 -7.89 -14.55
CA TRP A 131 -13.27 -8.76 -14.11
C TRP A 131 -14.28 -9.05 -15.23
N SER A 132 -14.59 -8.08 -16.08
CA SER A 132 -15.46 -8.29 -17.24
C SER A 132 -14.89 -9.30 -18.24
N ASN A 133 -13.57 -9.49 -18.23
CA ASN A 133 -12.86 -10.45 -19.07
C ASN A 133 -12.53 -11.75 -18.31
N GLY A 134 -13.08 -11.93 -17.11
CA GLY A 134 -12.81 -13.12 -16.28
C GLY A 134 -11.42 -13.18 -15.68
N VAL A 135 -10.70 -12.06 -15.64
CA VAL A 135 -9.36 -11.98 -15.07
C VAL A 135 -9.47 -11.52 -13.62
N TYR A 136 -9.14 -12.40 -12.69
CA TYR A 136 -9.16 -12.11 -11.25
C TYR A 136 -7.77 -12.19 -10.62
N VAL A 137 -6.90 -13.02 -11.17
CA VAL A 137 -5.50 -13.16 -10.76
C VAL A 137 -4.62 -12.84 -11.95
N TYR A 138 -3.66 -11.96 -11.75
CA TYR A 138 -2.72 -11.56 -12.80
C TYR A 138 -1.38 -11.18 -12.13
N SER A 139 -0.40 -10.72 -12.90
CA SER A 139 0.97 -10.53 -12.40
C SER A 139 1.07 -9.65 -11.16
N TYR A 140 0.34 -8.52 -11.14
CA TYR A 140 0.42 -7.57 -10.03
C TYR A 140 -0.08 -8.17 -8.72
N ASN A 141 -1.34 -8.65 -8.68
CA ASN A 141 -1.89 -9.15 -7.42
C ASN A 141 -1.25 -10.46 -6.98
N SER A 142 -0.88 -11.31 -7.91
CA SER A 142 -0.17 -12.56 -7.61
C SER A 142 1.18 -12.30 -6.94
N ALA A 143 1.97 -11.38 -7.50
CA ALA A 143 3.29 -11.03 -6.96
C ALA A 143 3.18 -10.45 -5.54
N ILE A 144 2.26 -9.50 -5.33
CA ILE A 144 2.08 -8.87 -4.03
C ILE A 144 1.55 -9.87 -2.99
N MET A 145 0.60 -10.72 -3.35
CA MET A 145 0.08 -11.74 -2.44
C MET A 145 1.17 -12.72 -2.01
N GLN A 146 2.01 -13.14 -2.94
CA GLN A 146 3.14 -14.02 -2.63
C GLN A 146 4.15 -13.31 -1.71
N ARG A 147 4.50 -12.07 -2.04
CA ARG A 147 5.46 -11.30 -1.24
C ARG A 147 4.92 -11.02 0.17
N THR A 148 3.63 -10.78 0.30
CA THR A 148 2.98 -10.60 1.61
C THR A 148 3.22 -11.79 2.51
N LYS A 149 3.08 -13.02 2.02
CA LYS A 149 3.33 -14.22 2.80
C LYS A 149 4.77 -14.29 3.29
N GLU A 150 5.73 -13.94 2.43
CA GLU A 150 7.15 -13.92 2.79
C GLU A 150 7.44 -12.89 3.88
N ILE A 151 6.86 -11.68 3.76
CA ILE A 151 7.04 -10.62 4.75
C ILE A 151 6.36 -10.98 6.08
N GLU A 152 5.21 -11.63 6.05
CA GLU A 152 4.51 -12.10 7.26
C GLU A 152 5.40 -13.00 8.12
N GLU A 153 6.25 -13.81 7.50
CA GLU A 153 7.17 -14.67 8.23
C GLU A 153 8.19 -13.87 9.05
N VAL A 154 8.47 -12.63 8.64
CA VAL A 154 9.41 -11.74 9.33
C VAL A 154 8.70 -10.88 10.36
N VAL A 155 7.60 -10.21 9.98
CA VAL A 155 6.97 -9.19 10.83
C VAL A 155 5.72 -9.68 11.54
N GLY A 156 5.23 -10.86 11.22
CA GLY A 156 3.97 -11.38 11.75
C GLY A 156 2.75 -10.84 11.02
N LYS A 157 1.62 -11.22 11.48
CA LYS A 157 0.34 -10.78 10.89
C LYS A 157 -0.15 -9.45 11.43
#